data_0ae6723d565b0ec5bad96ae6714a7c08
#
_entry.id   0ae6723d565b0ec5bad96ae6714a7c08
#
_cell.length_a   1.000
_cell.length_b   1.000
_cell.length_c   1.000
_cell.angle_alpha   90.00
_cell.angle_beta   90.00
_cell.angle_gamma   90.00
#
_symmetry.space_group_name_H-M   'P 1'
#
loop_
_entity.id
_entity.type
_entity.pdbx_description
1 polymer ?
#
loop_
_entity_poly.entity_id
_entity_poly.type
_entity_poly.pdbx_seq_one_letter_code
_entity_poly.pdbx_strand_id
1 'polypeptide(L)'
;KDPHILFNTTCFARNEWININNNWLKARVNSYGYAVIDPKNKIVNGLKAESRSIENNYIKLLFSESGDLISLYDKRYGKEYITENMHSEIRAYHEDAGFFAAWDFASNYRDGESYVLLAEKMTTVISGPKTTMTLIYHYNSSYLRFAFTLTQDSPRVDVQTFIDWHEPNVSLKVKFPVSVQTSLAQCQIQFGVIDRPTHSDDSFAFAKD
;
A
#
# COMPACT_ATOMS: atom_id res chain seq x y z
N LYS A 1 -30.03 -8.65 -21.32
CA LYS A 1 -29.39 -8.30 -20.03
C LYS A 1 -29.77 -6.87 -19.74
N ASP A 2 -30.31 -6.61 -18.57
CA ASP A 2 -30.72 -5.28 -18.18
C ASP A 2 -29.52 -4.34 -18.03
N PRO A 3 -29.62 -3.10 -18.52
CA PRO A 3 -28.57 -2.12 -18.36
C PRO A 3 -28.40 -1.75 -16.88
N HIS A 4 -27.16 -1.56 -16.45
CA HIS A 4 -26.87 -1.07 -15.12
C HIS A 4 -26.65 0.44 -15.15
N ILE A 5 -27.19 1.15 -14.15
CA ILE A 5 -27.00 2.59 -13.99
C ILE A 5 -26.04 2.80 -12.83
N LEU A 6 -24.95 3.53 -13.09
CA LEU A 6 -23.98 3.96 -12.07
C LEU A 6 -24.14 5.43 -11.78
N PHE A 7 -24.12 5.79 -10.51
CA PHE A 7 -24.12 7.16 -10.04
C PHE A 7 -22.78 7.53 -9.44
N ASN A 8 -22.31 8.72 -9.74
CA ASN A 8 -21.15 9.32 -9.12
C ASN A 8 -21.59 10.52 -8.27
N THR A 9 -21.47 10.38 -6.96
CA THR A 9 -21.85 11.44 -5.98
C THR A 9 -20.68 12.34 -5.60
N THR A 10 -19.51 12.17 -6.24
CA THR A 10 -18.31 12.98 -5.95
C THR A 10 -18.16 14.15 -6.90
N CYS A 11 -17.41 15.17 -6.48
CA CYS A 11 -17.15 16.39 -7.26
C CYS A 11 -16.14 16.22 -8.41
N PHE A 12 -15.62 15.01 -8.66
CA PHE A 12 -14.71 14.72 -9.77
C PHE A 12 -15.17 13.52 -10.57
N ALA A 13 -14.80 13.47 -11.85
CA ALA A 13 -15.11 12.34 -12.72
C ALA A 13 -14.36 11.08 -12.27
N ARG A 14 -15.05 9.94 -12.28
CA ARG A 14 -14.48 8.63 -11.96
C ARG A 14 -14.37 7.79 -13.22
N ASN A 15 -13.27 7.04 -13.31
CA ASN A 15 -13.01 6.09 -14.39
C ASN A 15 -12.43 4.82 -13.78
N GLU A 16 -13.30 3.92 -13.34
CA GLU A 16 -12.93 2.81 -12.47
C GLU A 16 -13.42 1.47 -12.97
N TRP A 17 -12.75 0.43 -12.54
CA TRP A 17 -13.22 -0.93 -12.70
C TRP A 17 -14.21 -1.29 -11.61
N ILE A 18 -15.35 -1.78 -12.01
CA ILE A 18 -16.42 -2.25 -11.12
C ILE A 18 -16.72 -3.72 -11.40
N ASN A 19 -17.11 -4.43 -10.37
CA ASN A 19 -17.55 -5.82 -10.48
C ASN A 19 -19.05 -5.89 -10.26
N ILE A 20 -19.79 -6.36 -11.27
CA ILE A 20 -21.24 -6.58 -11.20
C ILE A 20 -21.50 -8.04 -11.55
N ASN A 21 -22.01 -8.82 -10.59
CA ASN A 21 -22.32 -10.23 -10.77
C ASN A 21 -21.16 -11.03 -11.39
N ASN A 22 -19.94 -10.87 -10.84
CA ASN A 22 -18.69 -11.48 -11.31
C ASN A 22 -18.24 -11.05 -12.73
N ASN A 23 -18.83 -10.00 -13.28
CA ASN A 23 -18.37 -9.37 -14.51
C ASN A 23 -17.68 -8.04 -14.21
N TRP A 24 -16.42 -7.93 -14.61
CA TRP A 24 -15.65 -6.70 -14.50
C TRP A 24 -15.93 -5.78 -15.69
N LEU A 25 -16.24 -4.54 -15.38
CA LEU A 25 -16.58 -3.49 -16.33
C LEU A 25 -15.79 -2.25 -16.02
N LYS A 26 -15.28 -1.57 -17.03
CA LYS A 26 -14.69 -0.24 -16.86
C LYS A 26 -15.75 0.81 -17.15
N ALA A 27 -15.96 1.69 -16.18
CA ALA A 27 -16.97 2.72 -16.25
C ALA A 27 -16.38 4.10 -16.01
N ARG A 28 -16.78 5.03 -16.88
CA ARG A 28 -16.52 6.45 -16.68
C ARG A 28 -17.84 7.14 -16.34
N VAL A 29 -17.84 7.84 -15.21
CA VAL A 29 -18.99 8.63 -14.75
C VAL A 29 -18.51 10.03 -14.39
N ASN A 30 -19.14 11.05 -14.98
CA ASN A 30 -18.79 12.45 -14.69
C ASN A 30 -19.13 12.82 -13.23
N SER A 31 -18.55 13.93 -12.74
CA SER A 31 -18.88 14.46 -11.41
C SER A 31 -20.39 14.69 -11.28
N TYR A 32 -20.95 14.31 -10.13
CA TYR A 32 -22.39 14.42 -9.81
C TYR A 32 -23.30 13.89 -10.93
N GLY A 33 -22.84 12.89 -11.68
CA GLY A 33 -23.52 12.37 -12.85
C GLY A 33 -23.88 10.90 -12.75
N TYR A 34 -24.39 10.36 -13.86
CA TYR A 34 -24.65 8.94 -14.02
C TYR A 34 -24.16 8.44 -15.38
N ALA A 35 -24.00 7.14 -15.49
CA ALA A 35 -23.73 6.46 -16.75
C ALA A 35 -24.53 5.16 -16.83
N VAL A 36 -25.00 4.84 -18.03
CA VAL A 36 -25.61 3.53 -18.34
C VAL A 36 -24.50 2.63 -18.90
N ILE A 37 -24.31 1.44 -18.32
CA ILE A 37 -23.23 0.53 -18.65
C ILE A 37 -23.76 -0.69 -19.39
N ASP A 38 -23.15 -0.97 -20.55
CA ASP A 38 -23.30 -2.24 -21.25
C ASP A 38 -22.25 -3.25 -20.74
N PRO A 39 -22.62 -4.44 -20.30
CA PRO A 39 -21.70 -5.47 -19.78
C PRO A 39 -20.72 -6.08 -20.81
N LYS A 40 -20.55 -5.52 -21.98
CA LYS A 40 -19.71 -6.06 -23.06
C LYS A 40 -18.24 -5.58 -23.06
N ASN A 41 -17.78 -4.85 -22.06
CA ASN A 41 -16.39 -4.37 -22.02
C ASN A 41 -15.39 -5.53 -21.90
N LYS A 42 -14.50 -5.65 -22.88
CA LYS A 42 -13.43 -6.64 -22.86
C LYS A 42 -12.33 -6.22 -21.88
N ILE A 43 -11.90 -7.16 -21.05
CA ILE A 43 -10.67 -7.04 -20.25
C ILE A 43 -9.49 -7.17 -21.21
N VAL A 44 -8.59 -6.21 -21.21
CA VAL A 44 -7.34 -6.27 -21.97
C VAL A 44 -6.29 -6.98 -21.12
N ASN A 45 -5.56 -7.93 -21.65
CA ASN A 45 -4.51 -8.66 -20.94
C ASN A 45 -3.24 -7.81 -20.79
N GLY A 46 -2.59 -7.88 -19.65
CA GLY A 46 -1.35 -7.13 -19.34
C GLY A 46 -0.92 -7.33 -17.89
N LEU A 47 -1.63 -8.21 -17.18
CA LEU A 47 -1.32 -8.57 -15.81
C LEU A 47 -0.48 -9.83 -15.77
N LYS A 48 0.52 -9.86 -14.87
CA LYS A 48 1.27 -11.06 -14.52
C LYS A 48 1.24 -11.27 -13.01
N ALA A 49 1.26 -12.53 -12.63
CA ALA A 49 1.34 -12.99 -11.24
C ALA A 49 2.26 -14.20 -11.20
N GLU A 50 3.34 -14.08 -10.48
CA GLU A 50 4.32 -15.13 -10.23
C GLU A 50 4.43 -15.34 -8.72
N SER A 51 5.15 -16.35 -8.29
CA SER A 51 5.25 -16.69 -6.85
C SER A 51 5.66 -15.52 -5.94
N ARG A 52 6.51 -14.62 -6.45
CA ARG A 52 7.04 -13.46 -5.71
C ARG A 52 6.93 -12.15 -6.47
N SER A 53 6.20 -12.10 -7.56
CA SER A 53 6.05 -10.85 -8.32
C SER A 53 4.64 -10.66 -8.85
N ILE A 54 4.24 -9.40 -8.94
CA ILE A 54 3.05 -8.97 -9.65
C ILE A 54 3.40 -7.81 -10.57
N GLU A 55 2.71 -7.74 -11.71
CA GLU A 55 3.04 -6.78 -12.75
C GLU A 55 1.79 -6.36 -13.52
N ASN A 56 1.71 -5.08 -13.87
CA ASN A 56 0.78 -4.54 -14.85
C ASN A 56 1.53 -3.79 -15.96
N ASN A 57 0.84 -3.03 -16.77
CA ASN A 57 1.46 -2.26 -17.87
C ASN A 57 2.40 -1.14 -17.38
N TYR A 58 2.30 -0.72 -16.13
CA TYR A 58 2.99 0.44 -15.58
C TYR A 58 4.02 0.08 -14.50
N ILE A 59 3.68 -0.86 -13.64
CA ILE A 59 4.44 -1.17 -12.42
C ILE A 59 4.75 -2.66 -12.37
N LYS A 60 5.95 -2.98 -11.92
CA LYS A 60 6.35 -4.32 -11.48
C LYS A 60 6.78 -4.26 -10.03
N LEU A 61 6.24 -5.15 -9.21
CA LEU A 61 6.64 -5.37 -7.82
C LEU A 61 7.32 -6.73 -7.70
N LEU A 62 8.43 -6.78 -6.96
CA LEU A 62 9.14 -8.00 -6.63
C LEU A 62 9.32 -8.07 -5.10
N PHE A 63 9.05 -9.25 -4.54
CA PHE A 63 9.15 -9.53 -3.11
C PHE A 63 10.26 -10.54 -2.83
N SER A 64 10.91 -10.42 -1.67
CA SER A 64 11.85 -11.40 -1.13
C SER A 64 11.11 -12.66 -0.67
N GLU A 65 11.85 -13.67 -0.23
CA GLU A 65 11.27 -14.87 0.39
C GLU A 65 10.65 -14.57 1.76
N SER A 66 11.13 -13.54 2.44
CA SER A 66 10.59 -13.04 3.70
C SER A 66 9.38 -12.12 3.55
N GLY A 67 8.97 -11.81 2.31
CA GLY A 67 7.82 -10.95 2.03
C GLY A 67 8.13 -9.45 1.95
N ASP A 68 9.41 -9.06 2.00
CA ASP A 68 9.79 -7.66 1.84
C ASP A 68 9.68 -7.23 0.39
N LEU A 69 9.15 -6.05 0.13
CA LEU A 69 9.19 -5.45 -1.20
C LEU A 69 10.62 -5.01 -1.50
N ILE A 70 11.26 -5.66 -2.48
CA ILE A 70 12.67 -5.45 -2.85
C ILE A 70 12.83 -4.76 -4.21
N SER A 71 11.76 -4.60 -4.97
CA SER A 71 11.76 -3.84 -6.23
C SER A 71 10.39 -3.22 -6.46
N LEU A 72 10.38 -1.93 -6.77
CA LEU A 72 9.26 -1.17 -7.29
C LEU A 72 9.73 -0.47 -8.56
N TYR A 73 9.47 -1.11 -9.69
CA TYR A 73 9.90 -0.63 -11.00
C TYR A 73 8.76 0.03 -11.77
N ASP A 74 8.94 1.32 -12.09
CA ASP A 74 8.00 2.08 -12.94
C ASP A 74 8.46 2.03 -14.40
N LYS A 75 7.70 1.29 -15.20
CA LYS A 75 7.99 1.08 -16.62
C LYS A 75 7.85 2.34 -17.48
N ARG A 76 7.04 3.32 -17.03
CA ARG A 76 6.82 4.57 -17.78
C ARG A 76 8.08 5.42 -17.85
N TYR A 77 8.89 5.36 -16.79
CA TYR A 77 10.11 6.14 -16.65
C TYR A 77 11.37 5.28 -16.67
N GLY A 78 11.24 3.94 -16.78
CA GLY A 78 12.37 3.02 -16.67
C GLY A 78 13.10 3.14 -15.33
N LYS A 79 12.37 3.44 -14.23
CA LYS A 79 12.96 3.79 -12.94
C LYS A 79 12.69 2.74 -11.88
N GLU A 80 13.75 2.31 -11.21
CA GLU A 80 13.68 1.53 -9.98
C GLU A 80 13.66 2.48 -8.77
N TYR A 81 12.67 2.32 -7.89
CA TYR A 81 12.53 3.15 -6.68
C TYR A 81 13.10 2.49 -5.43
N ILE A 82 13.32 1.18 -5.45
CA ILE A 82 13.97 0.44 -4.35
C ILE A 82 15.30 -0.07 -4.88
N THR A 83 16.39 0.57 -4.47
CA THR A 83 17.75 0.22 -4.89
C THR A 83 18.37 -0.84 -3.98
N GLU A 84 19.56 -1.36 -4.35
CA GLU A 84 20.30 -2.32 -3.55
C GLU A 84 20.43 -1.85 -2.08
N ASN A 85 20.26 -2.80 -1.16
CA ASN A 85 20.24 -2.59 0.30
C ASN A 85 19.01 -1.84 0.85
N MET A 86 18.00 -1.54 0.01
CA MET A 86 16.70 -1.05 0.44
C MET A 86 15.65 -2.14 0.29
N HIS A 87 14.78 -2.27 1.27
CA HIS A 87 13.59 -3.12 1.19
C HIS A 87 12.51 -2.60 2.14
N SER A 88 11.25 -2.93 1.86
CA SER A 88 10.19 -2.69 2.83
C SER A 88 10.43 -3.57 4.06
N GLU A 89 9.92 -3.14 5.18
CA GLU A 89 10.06 -3.86 6.43
C GLU A 89 8.82 -3.66 7.28
N ILE A 90 8.36 -4.72 7.92
CA ILE A 90 7.38 -4.65 9.00
C ILE A 90 8.11 -4.97 10.29
N ARG A 91 8.09 -4.04 11.23
CA ARG A 91 8.84 -4.17 12.49
C ARG A 91 7.97 -3.86 13.69
N ALA A 92 8.03 -4.73 14.67
CA ALA A 92 7.48 -4.54 15.99
C ALA A 92 8.56 -3.97 16.92
N TYR A 93 8.25 -2.83 17.56
CA TYR A 93 9.12 -2.19 18.54
C TYR A 93 8.53 -2.32 19.92
N HIS A 94 9.28 -2.82 20.87
CA HIS A 94 8.86 -2.81 22.27
C HIS A 94 8.96 -1.37 22.81
N GLU A 95 7.87 -0.90 23.38
CA GLU A 95 7.78 0.45 23.94
C GLU A 95 7.83 0.39 25.46
N ASP A 96 8.66 1.24 26.05
CA ASP A 96 8.59 1.50 27.47
C ASP A 96 7.37 2.40 27.75
N ALA A 97 6.33 1.81 28.35
CA ALA A 97 5.08 2.50 28.63
C ALA A 97 5.26 3.52 29.75
N GLY A 98 5.69 4.73 29.40
CA GLY A 98 5.71 5.87 30.31
C GLY A 98 4.32 6.33 30.74
N PHE A 99 4.25 7.36 31.56
CA PHE A 99 2.99 7.91 32.12
C PHE A 99 1.94 8.31 31.05
N PHE A 100 2.37 8.63 29.82
CA PHE A 100 1.53 9.09 28.73
C PHE A 100 1.57 8.17 27.51
N ALA A 101 1.74 6.88 27.70
CA ALA A 101 1.91 5.89 26.63
C ALA A 101 0.80 5.91 25.55
N ALA A 102 -0.39 6.43 25.85
CA ALA A 102 -1.46 6.59 24.87
C ALA A 102 -1.35 7.89 24.02
N TRP A 103 -0.42 8.79 24.36
CA TRP A 103 -0.32 10.14 23.79
C TRP A 103 1.05 10.41 23.16
N ASP A 104 2.08 9.74 23.65
CA ASP A 104 3.45 10.07 23.34
C ASP A 104 4.29 8.81 23.09
N PHE A 105 5.27 8.93 22.20
CA PHE A 105 6.28 7.92 21.94
C PHE A 105 7.59 8.35 22.57
N ALA A 106 8.29 7.43 23.21
CA ALA A 106 9.65 7.69 23.63
C ALA A 106 10.52 8.03 22.42
N SER A 107 11.29 9.13 22.47
CA SER A 107 12.15 9.56 21.34
C SER A 107 13.19 8.52 20.94
N ASN A 108 13.54 7.63 21.86
CA ASN A 108 14.50 6.54 21.71
C ASN A 108 13.85 5.17 21.50
N TYR A 109 12.59 5.08 21.11
CA TYR A 109 11.88 3.79 20.94
C TYR A 109 12.60 2.83 19.98
N ARG A 110 13.40 3.37 19.04
CA ARG A 110 14.17 2.59 18.07
C ARG A 110 15.42 1.95 18.67
N ASP A 111 15.89 2.42 19.83
CA ASP A 111 17.07 1.90 20.51
C ASP A 111 16.75 0.65 21.35
N GLY A 112 15.46 0.39 21.56
CA GLY A 112 14.95 -0.74 22.32
C GLY A 112 14.88 -2.04 21.51
N GLU A 113 14.33 -3.05 22.15
CA GLU A 113 14.10 -4.36 21.53
C GLU A 113 13.10 -4.24 20.38
N SER A 114 13.43 -4.86 19.25
CA SER A 114 12.55 -4.86 18.08
C SER A 114 12.69 -6.14 17.26
N TYR A 115 11.62 -6.50 16.56
CA TYR A 115 11.54 -7.72 15.75
C TYR A 115 11.05 -7.40 14.34
N VAL A 116 11.77 -7.90 13.34
CA VAL A 116 11.30 -7.87 11.95
C VAL A 116 10.33 -9.03 11.76
N LEU A 117 9.14 -8.73 11.26
CA LEU A 117 8.15 -9.74 10.93
C LEU A 117 8.45 -10.30 9.54
N LEU A 118 8.49 -11.62 9.44
CA LEU A 118 8.69 -12.34 8.19
C LEU A 118 7.36 -12.92 7.72
N ALA A 119 7.08 -12.84 6.41
CA ALA A 119 5.87 -13.42 5.86
C ALA A 119 5.91 -14.95 5.93
N GLU A 120 4.93 -15.55 6.57
CA GLU A 120 4.78 -17.02 6.64
C GLU A 120 4.16 -17.57 5.37
N LYS A 121 3.37 -16.76 4.68
CA LYS A 121 2.70 -17.16 3.45
C LYS A 121 2.63 -16.01 2.46
N MET A 122 2.92 -16.34 1.22
CA MET A 122 2.73 -15.46 0.06
C MET A 122 1.84 -16.15 -0.97
N THR A 123 0.87 -15.42 -1.50
CA THR A 123 0.00 -15.91 -2.57
C THR A 123 -0.29 -14.82 -3.57
N THR A 124 -0.33 -15.21 -4.84
CA THR A 124 -0.69 -14.31 -5.94
C THR A 124 -1.98 -14.76 -6.61
N VAL A 125 -2.78 -13.79 -7.04
CA VAL A 125 -4.01 -14.06 -7.79
C VAL A 125 -4.24 -12.99 -8.83
N ILE A 126 -4.75 -13.38 -10.00
CA ILE A 126 -5.34 -12.48 -10.99
C ILE A 126 -6.86 -12.64 -10.93
N SER A 127 -7.56 -11.55 -10.71
CA SER A 127 -9.02 -11.49 -10.69
C SER A 127 -9.51 -10.31 -11.51
N GLY A 128 -10.05 -10.58 -12.68
CA GLY A 128 -10.45 -9.53 -13.63
C GLY A 128 -9.28 -8.59 -13.96
N PRO A 129 -9.44 -7.27 -13.80
CA PRO A 129 -8.41 -6.28 -14.12
C PRO A 129 -7.36 -6.08 -13.02
N LYS A 130 -7.31 -6.94 -12.02
CA LYS A 130 -6.43 -6.81 -10.84
C LYS A 130 -5.51 -8.00 -10.69
N THR A 131 -4.26 -7.73 -10.36
CA THR A 131 -3.32 -8.72 -9.82
C THR A 131 -2.96 -8.35 -8.39
N THR A 132 -2.99 -9.32 -7.50
CA THR A 132 -2.79 -9.10 -6.07
C THR A 132 -1.77 -10.08 -5.51
N MET A 133 -0.80 -9.57 -4.76
CA MET A 133 0.09 -10.32 -3.87
C MET A 133 -0.43 -10.18 -2.45
N THR A 134 -0.72 -11.29 -1.80
CA THR A 134 -1.14 -11.32 -0.40
C THR A 134 -0.03 -11.93 0.45
N LEU A 135 0.35 -11.22 1.50
CA LEU A 135 1.34 -11.58 2.49
C LEU A 135 0.65 -11.75 3.85
N ILE A 136 0.98 -12.83 4.55
CA ILE A 136 0.43 -13.16 5.86
C ILE A 136 1.58 -13.24 6.86
N TYR A 137 1.39 -12.59 8.01
CA TYR A 137 2.35 -12.54 9.11
C TYR A 137 1.64 -12.90 10.42
N HIS A 138 2.36 -13.54 11.31
CA HIS A 138 1.98 -13.70 12.70
C HIS A 138 3.08 -13.13 13.61
N TYR A 139 2.66 -12.59 14.74
CA TYR A 139 3.55 -12.15 15.80
C TYR A 139 2.87 -12.46 17.13
N ASN A 140 3.39 -13.45 17.86
CA ASN A 140 2.78 -14.01 19.07
C ASN A 140 1.30 -14.37 18.85
N SER A 141 0.36 -13.62 19.47
CA SER A 141 -1.07 -13.81 19.29
C SER A 141 -1.72 -12.95 18.20
N SER A 142 -0.91 -12.14 17.52
CA SER A 142 -1.36 -11.16 16.53
C SER A 142 -1.27 -11.70 15.11
N TYR A 143 -2.19 -11.23 14.24
CA TYR A 143 -2.27 -11.62 12.84
C TYR A 143 -2.30 -10.38 11.94
N LEU A 144 -1.51 -10.40 10.86
CA LEU A 144 -1.49 -9.35 9.86
C LEU A 144 -1.63 -9.92 8.45
N ARG A 145 -2.35 -9.19 7.61
CA ARG A 145 -2.45 -9.47 6.19
C ARG A 145 -2.25 -8.19 5.39
N PHE A 146 -1.30 -8.23 4.47
CA PHE A 146 -1.06 -7.16 3.50
C PHE A 146 -1.40 -7.69 2.10
N ALA A 147 -2.22 -6.95 1.36
CA ALA A 147 -2.57 -7.27 -0.02
C ALA A 147 -2.16 -6.11 -0.94
N PHE A 148 -1.09 -6.32 -1.68
CA PHE A 148 -0.60 -5.39 -2.71
C PHE A 148 -1.34 -5.66 -4.02
N THR A 149 -2.06 -4.68 -4.52
CA THR A 149 -2.88 -4.82 -5.73
C THR A 149 -2.45 -3.84 -6.80
N LEU A 150 -2.22 -4.34 -7.99
CA LEU A 150 -2.06 -3.57 -9.21
C LEU A 150 -3.29 -3.71 -10.08
N THR A 151 -3.87 -2.58 -10.48
CA THR A 151 -4.97 -2.55 -11.45
C THR A 151 -4.38 -2.34 -12.85
N GLN A 152 -4.91 -3.05 -13.85
CA GLN A 152 -4.38 -3.17 -15.21
C GLN A 152 -3.94 -1.85 -15.85
N ASP A 153 -4.71 -0.80 -15.69
CA ASP A 153 -4.54 0.50 -16.34
C ASP A 153 -4.29 1.65 -15.36
N SER A 154 -3.72 1.34 -14.21
CA SER A 154 -3.37 2.31 -13.17
C SER A 154 -1.90 2.18 -12.78
N PRO A 155 -1.16 3.28 -12.66
CA PRO A 155 0.20 3.29 -12.12
C PRO A 155 0.25 3.27 -10.59
N ARG A 156 -0.90 3.12 -9.93
CA ARG A 156 -1.02 3.10 -8.47
C ARG A 156 -0.84 1.68 -7.94
N VAL A 157 -0.16 1.58 -6.82
CA VAL A 157 -0.13 0.39 -5.97
C VAL A 157 -1.12 0.61 -4.83
N ASP A 158 -2.15 -0.23 -4.75
CA ASP A 158 -3.08 -0.24 -3.62
C ASP A 158 -2.61 -1.29 -2.60
N VAL A 159 -2.45 -0.87 -1.33
CA VAL A 159 -2.09 -1.77 -0.23
C VAL A 159 -3.25 -1.83 0.74
N GLN A 160 -3.95 -2.97 0.76
CA GLN A 160 -4.98 -3.23 1.76
C GLN A 160 -4.36 -3.98 2.92
N THR A 161 -4.52 -3.40 4.12
CA THR A 161 -3.97 -3.97 5.34
C THR A 161 -5.10 -4.39 6.27
N PHE A 162 -4.97 -5.59 6.83
CA PHE A 162 -5.78 -6.08 7.94
C PHE A 162 -4.83 -6.42 9.09
N ILE A 163 -5.08 -5.88 10.27
CA ILE A 163 -4.26 -6.08 11.47
C ILE A 163 -5.19 -6.42 12.63
N ASP A 164 -4.96 -7.58 13.22
CA ASP A 164 -5.56 -8.04 14.47
C ASP A 164 -4.43 -8.12 15.50
N TRP A 165 -4.26 -7.01 16.27
CA TRP A 165 -3.09 -6.79 17.11
C TRP A 165 -3.44 -6.95 18.58
N HIS A 166 -2.71 -7.82 19.28
CA HIS A 166 -2.94 -8.18 20.68
C HIS A 166 -1.74 -7.97 21.60
N GLU A 167 -0.70 -7.26 21.10
CA GLU A 167 0.54 -7.09 21.84
C GLU A 167 0.53 -5.78 22.66
N PRO A 168 0.48 -5.84 24.00
CA PRO A 168 0.58 -4.65 24.82
C PRO A 168 2.01 -4.08 24.76
N ASN A 169 2.13 -2.76 24.77
CA ASN A 169 3.41 -2.02 24.77
C ASN A 169 4.32 -2.40 23.58
N VAL A 170 3.73 -2.72 22.44
CA VAL A 170 4.46 -2.99 21.21
C VAL A 170 3.84 -2.18 20.09
N SER A 171 4.60 -1.30 19.47
CA SER A 171 4.18 -0.57 18.28
C SER A 171 4.62 -1.26 17.01
N LEU A 172 3.75 -1.21 16.00
CA LEU A 172 3.98 -1.79 14.70
C LEU A 172 4.28 -0.68 13.69
N LYS A 173 5.43 -0.78 13.03
CA LYS A 173 5.83 0.15 11.97
C LYS A 173 5.99 -0.58 10.65
N VAL A 174 5.55 0.07 9.57
CA VAL A 174 5.76 -0.41 8.20
C VAL A 174 6.63 0.60 7.48
N LYS A 175 7.77 0.15 6.96
CA LYS A 175 8.74 0.97 6.24
C LYS A 175 8.64 0.70 4.74
N PHE A 176 8.50 1.74 3.95
CA PHE A 176 8.60 1.72 2.48
C PHE A 176 9.71 2.67 2.03
N PRO A 177 10.97 2.21 1.96
CA PRO A 177 12.07 3.04 1.51
C PRO A 177 11.95 3.31 0.01
N VAL A 178 12.25 4.53 -0.40
CA VAL A 178 12.27 4.92 -1.81
C VAL A 178 13.54 5.70 -2.12
N SER A 179 14.16 5.43 -3.27
CA SER A 179 15.35 6.14 -3.77
C SER A 179 14.96 7.50 -4.33
N VAL A 180 14.51 8.39 -3.44
CA VAL A 180 14.17 9.78 -3.73
C VAL A 180 14.99 10.69 -2.84
N GLN A 181 15.78 11.56 -3.45
CA GLN A 181 16.57 12.53 -2.71
C GLN A 181 15.82 13.86 -2.69
N THR A 182 15.41 14.28 -1.51
CA THR A 182 14.69 15.54 -1.28
C THR A 182 14.97 16.08 0.11
N SER A 183 14.94 17.40 0.27
CA SER A 183 15.05 18.06 1.56
C SER A 183 13.70 18.24 2.27
N LEU A 184 12.58 18.03 1.57
CA LEU A 184 11.24 18.22 2.10
C LEU A 184 10.36 17.02 1.77
N ALA A 185 9.55 16.60 2.75
CA ALA A 185 8.45 15.67 2.59
C ALA A 185 7.12 16.43 2.73
N GLN A 186 6.28 16.34 1.72
CA GLN A 186 4.95 16.93 1.79
C GLN A 186 3.98 15.92 2.42
N CYS A 187 3.48 16.26 3.61
CA CYS A 187 2.59 15.41 4.37
C CYS A 187 1.16 15.95 4.31
N GLN A 188 0.20 15.07 4.09
CA GLN A 188 -1.22 15.42 4.18
C GLN A 188 -1.62 15.65 5.64
N ILE A 189 -2.34 16.74 5.86
CA ILE A 189 -2.97 17.07 7.14
C ILE A 189 -4.46 17.34 6.90
N GLN A 190 -5.20 17.65 7.97
CA GLN A 190 -6.60 18.06 7.88
C GLN A 190 -6.75 19.32 7.01
N PHE A 191 -7.55 19.19 5.95
CA PHE A 191 -7.83 20.29 5.00
C PHE A 191 -6.63 20.88 4.26
N GLY A 192 -5.48 20.19 4.22
CA GLY A 192 -4.32 20.72 3.53
C GLY A 192 -3.13 19.79 3.53
N VAL A 193 -1.97 20.38 3.30
CA VAL A 193 -0.67 19.72 3.32
C VAL A 193 0.32 20.56 4.12
N ILE A 194 1.33 19.93 4.68
CA ILE A 194 2.46 20.57 5.36
C ILE A 194 3.75 20.00 4.80
N ASP A 195 4.70 20.87 4.55
CA ASP A 195 6.07 20.48 4.19
C ASP A 195 6.90 20.25 5.46
N ARG A 196 7.54 19.10 5.53
CA ARG A 196 8.42 18.74 6.65
C ARG A 196 9.81 18.46 6.13
N PRO A 197 10.89 18.93 6.81
CA PRO A 197 12.25 18.61 6.43
C PRO A 197 12.48 17.09 6.59
N THR A 198 13.29 16.52 5.67
CA THR A 198 13.63 15.09 5.70
C THR A 198 14.87 14.79 6.57
N HIS A 199 15.48 15.82 7.14
CA HIS A 199 16.61 15.72 8.06
C HIS A 199 16.18 16.03 9.49
N SER A 200 16.99 15.61 10.45
CA SER A 200 16.70 15.67 11.88
C SER A 200 17.77 16.53 12.56
N ASP A 201 17.51 17.84 12.70
CA ASP A 201 18.45 18.83 13.25
C ASP A 201 18.06 19.30 14.65
N ASP A 202 16.87 18.91 15.11
CA ASP A 202 16.36 19.31 16.43
C ASP A 202 15.65 18.15 17.15
N SER A 203 15.37 18.36 18.43
CA SER A 203 14.71 17.36 19.28
C SER A 203 13.25 17.05 18.91
N PHE A 204 12.62 17.84 18.05
CA PHE A 204 11.24 17.63 17.58
C PHE A 204 11.17 16.87 16.26
N ALA A 205 12.32 16.66 15.61
CA ALA A 205 12.38 16.05 14.28
C ALA A 205 11.91 14.59 14.27
N PHE A 206 12.02 13.86 15.37
CA PHE A 206 11.59 12.46 15.49
C PHE A 206 10.08 12.26 15.33
N ALA A 207 9.28 13.27 15.57
CA ALA A 207 7.81 13.22 15.43
C ALA A 207 7.32 13.09 13.97
N LYS A 208 8.21 12.88 13.01
CA LYS A 208 7.89 12.79 11.57
C LYS A 208 7.72 11.35 11.07
N ASP A 209 7.90 10.39 11.90
CA ASP A 209 7.83 8.97 11.54
C ASP A 209 6.42 8.51 11.14
#